data_4b74b864701ac49ad0b2b05170c42df8
#
_entry.id   4b74b864701ac49ad0b2b05170c42df8
#
_cell.length_a   1.000
_cell.length_b   1.000
_cell.length_c   1.000
_cell.angle_alpha   90.00
_cell.angle_beta   90.00
_cell.angle_gamma   90.00
#
_symmetry.space_group_name_H-M   'P 1'
#
loop_
_entity.id
_entity.type
_entity.pdbx_description
1 polymer ?
#
loop_
_entity_poly.entity_id
_entity_poly.type
_entity_poly.pdbx_seq_one_letter_code
_entity_poly.pdbx_strand_id
1 'polypeptide(L)'
;MTSLFYIEHSNGKVSDQSLKAITAAIEIDGETHGLIAGSNIDEAVTEASKISGLNKLIHIDSSEFDNILAEKLTDVLNGMSDQYDYFLAAATTTGKNVMPRLSALLDVSQISEIIAIEGPDTFIRTIYAGNAIATVQTSDAKKVLTVRPTAFKASEIGTESCEISKISPENISSISEYVCLLYTSDAADETER
;
A
#
# COMPACT_ATOMS: atom_id res chain seq x y z
N MET A 1 5.50 2.42 -18.09
CA MET A 1 5.79 2.42 -16.64
C MET A 1 4.75 1.55 -15.97
N THR A 2 5.12 0.81 -14.94
CA THR A 2 4.18 -0.08 -14.24
C THR A 2 4.23 0.22 -12.75
N SER A 3 3.06 0.49 -12.17
CA SER A 3 2.90 0.79 -10.75
C SER A 3 2.33 -0.40 -10.01
N LEU A 4 2.84 -0.69 -8.81
CA LEU A 4 2.27 -1.65 -7.88
C LEU A 4 1.76 -0.91 -6.64
N PHE A 5 0.46 -1.01 -6.39
CA PHE A 5 -0.18 -0.43 -5.22
C PHE A 5 -0.60 -1.52 -4.22
N TYR A 6 -0.13 -1.40 -2.98
CA TYR A 6 -0.58 -2.28 -1.92
C TYR A 6 -1.97 -1.86 -1.40
N ILE A 7 -2.93 -2.77 -1.52
CA ILE A 7 -4.33 -2.58 -1.13
C ILE A 7 -4.55 -3.18 0.26
N GLU A 8 -4.87 -2.35 1.22
CA GLU A 8 -5.28 -2.78 2.55
C GLU A 8 -6.78 -3.10 2.58
N HIS A 9 -7.15 -4.08 3.37
CA HIS A 9 -8.53 -4.52 3.56
C HIS A 9 -8.82 -4.78 5.04
N SER A 10 -10.08 -4.78 5.39
CA SER A 10 -10.58 -5.14 6.71
C SER A 10 -12.02 -5.63 6.60
N ASN A 11 -12.37 -6.68 7.35
CA ASN A 11 -13.74 -7.22 7.40
C ASN A 11 -14.34 -7.52 6.01
N GLY A 12 -13.53 -8.13 5.12
CA GLY A 12 -13.97 -8.49 3.76
C GLY A 12 -14.10 -7.33 2.77
N LYS A 13 -13.66 -6.12 3.13
CA LYS A 13 -13.75 -4.93 2.27
C LYS A 13 -12.41 -4.23 2.10
N VAL A 14 -12.24 -3.59 0.95
CA VAL A 14 -11.11 -2.69 0.70
C VAL A 14 -11.20 -1.49 1.65
N SER A 15 -10.07 -1.07 2.21
CA SER A 15 -10.06 0.08 3.10
C SER A 15 -10.33 1.38 2.32
N ASP A 16 -11.11 2.29 2.90
CA ASP A 16 -11.38 3.63 2.32
C ASP A 16 -10.09 4.41 2.05
N GLN A 17 -9.07 4.20 2.88
CA GLN A 17 -7.76 4.83 2.69
C GLN A 17 -7.04 4.28 1.45
N SER A 18 -7.15 2.98 1.18
CA SER A 18 -6.61 2.39 -0.06
C SER A 18 -7.36 2.88 -1.28
N LEU A 19 -8.71 2.96 -1.24
CA LEU A 19 -9.51 3.49 -2.34
C LEU A 19 -9.15 4.93 -2.70
N LYS A 20 -8.81 5.75 -1.72
CA LYS A 20 -8.34 7.13 -1.96
C LYS A 20 -6.91 7.18 -2.49
N ALA A 21 -6.02 6.41 -1.89
CA ALA A 21 -4.61 6.49 -2.22
C ALA A 21 -4.25 5.84 -3.56
N ILE A 22 -5.01 4.82 -4.01
CA ILE A 22 -4.75 4.16 -5.30
C ILE A 22 -4.97 5.11 -6.48
N THR A 23 -5.78 6.15 -6.32
CA THR A 23 -5.96 7.18 -7.34
C THR A 23 -4.64 7.81 -7.75
N ALA A 24 -3.71 8.02 -6.81
CA ALA A 24 -2.38 8.50 -7.12
C ALA A 24 -1.60 7.53 -8.04
N ALA A 25 -1.74 6.21 -7.84
CA ALA A 25 -1.09 5.24 -8.72
C ALA A 25 -1.70 5.25 -10.13
N ILE A 26 -3.02 5.46 -10.23
CA ILE A 26 -3.76 5.53 -11.49
C ILE A 26 -3.44 6.83 -12.27
N GLU A 27 -3.11 7.91 -11.56
CA GLU A 27 -2.68 9.18 -12.17
C GLU A 27 -1.27 9.11 -12.79
N ILE A 28 -0.46 8.11 -12.41
CA ILE A 28 0.85 7.87 -13.05
C ILE A 28 0.63 7.20 -14.40
N ASP A 29 1.24 7.74 -15.45
CA ASP A 29 1.16 7.16 -16.80
C ASP A 29 1.64 5.71 -16.83
N GLY A 30 0.79 4.80 -17.33
CA GLY A 30 1.12 3.39 -17.50
C GLY A 30 0.07 2.44 -16.91
N GLU A 31 0.51 1.24 -16.56
CA GLU A 31 -0.36 0.22 -15.97
C GLU A 31 -0.29 0.27 -14.45
N THR A 32 -1.44 0.18 -13.81
CA THR A 32 -1.57 0.09 -12.35
C THR A 32 -2.03 -1.30 -11.95
N HIS A 33 -1.19 -1.97 -11.18
CA HIS A 33 -1.51 -3.25 -10.57
C HIS A 33 -1.76 -3.09 -9.08
N GLY A 34 -2.74 -3.82 -8.55
CA GLY A 34 -2.98 -3.92 -7.12
C GLY A 34 -2.35 -5.19 -6.54
N LEU A 35 -1.87 -5.11 -5.32
CA LEU A 35 -1.47 -6.28 -4.51
C LEU A 35 -2.36 -6.32 -3.26
N ILE A 36 -3.04 -7.43 -3.05
CA ILE A 36 -3.83 -7.70 -1.84
C ILE A 36 -3.37 -9.04 -1.23
N ALA A 37 -3.21 -9.09 0.09
CA ALA A 37 -2.69 -10.27 0.78
C ALA A 37 -3.49 -10.58 2.04
N GLY A 38 -3.73 -11.86 2.30
CA GLY A 38 -4.46 -12.36 3.46
C GLY A 38 -4.92 -13.80 3.24
N SER A 39 -5.66 -14.38 4.17
CA SER A 39 -6.38 -15.63 3.96
C SER A 39 -7.89 -15.42 4.08
N ASN A 40 -8.67 -16.20 3.32
CA ASN A 40 -10.14 -16.12 3.29
C ASN A 40 -10.67 -14.70 3.02
N ILE A 41 -10.05 -13.99 2.09
CA ILE A 41 -10.36 -12.58 1.76
C ILE A 41 -11.07 -12.43 0.40
N ASP A 42 -11.76 -13.46 -0.07
CA ASP A 42 -12.39 -13.49 -1.42
C ASP A 42 -13.35 -12.31 -1.66
N GLU A 43 -14.06 -11.85 -0.62
CA GLU A 43 -14.94 -10.69 -0.74
C GLU A 43 -14.14 -9.41 -1.03
N ALA A 44 -13.05 -9.18 -0.29
CA ALA A 44 -12.17 -8.03 -0.49
C ALA A 44 -11.45 -8.10 -1.86
N VAL A 45 -11.06 -9.30 -2.30
CA VAL A 45 -10.47 -9.53 -3.64
C VAL A 45 -11.47 -9.19 -4.74
N THR A 46 -12.72 -9.64 -4.58
CA THR A 46 -13.80 -9.36 -5.54
C THR A 46 -14.06 -7.85 -5.62
N GLU A 47 -14.08 -7.15 -4.49
CA GLU A 47 -14.25 -5.70 -4.46
C GLU A 47 -13.04 -4.99 -5.08
N ALA A 48 -11.81 -5.37 -4.69
CA ALA A 48 -10.57 -4.78 -5.19
C ALA A 48 -10.42 -4.92 -6.70
N SER A 49 -10.84 -6.07 -7.27
CA SER A 49 -10.77 -6.30 -8.73
C SER A 49 -11.62 -5.35 -9.55
N LYS A 50 -12.62 -4.70 -8.91
CA LYS A 50 -13.55 -3.76 -9.55
C LYS A 50 -13.13 -2.28 -9.39
N ILE A 51 -11.98 -2.01 -8.79
CA ILE A 51 -11.48 -0.64 -8.67
C ILE A 51 -11.21 -0.07 -10.06
N SER A 52 -11.87 1.03 -10.38
CA SER A 52 -11.74 1.69 -11.69
C SER A 52 -10.31 2.17 -11.91
N GLY A 53 -9.74 1.85 -13.06
CA GLY A 53 -8.37 2.19 -13.41
C GLY A 53 -7.32 1.15 -12.99
N LEU A 54 -7.72 0.07 -12.32
CA LEU A 54 -6.84 -1.05 -12.01
C LEU A 54 -6.76 -2.01 -13.20
N ASN A 55 -5.56 -2.30 -13.70
CA ASN A 55 -5.35 -3.19 -14.84
C ASN A 55 -5.25 -4.66 -14.43
N LYS A 56 -4.65 -4.92 -13.26
CA LYS A 56 -4.44 -6.27 -12.73
C LYS A 56 -4.45 -6.26 -11.20
N LEU A 57 -5.01 -7.32 -10.61
CA LEU A 57 -4.97 -7.56 -9.17
C LEU A 57 -4.14 -8.82 -8.89
N ILE A 58 -3.12 -8.68 -8.06
CA ILE A 58 -2.32 -9.78 -7.54
C ILE A 58 -2.87 -10.16 -6.18
N HIS A 59 -3.30 -11.40 -6.04
CA HIS A 59 -3.84 -11.95 -4.81
C HIS A 59 -2.88 -12.94 -4.19
N ILE A 60 -2.45 -12.67 -2.95
CA ILE A 60 -1.71 -13.60 -2.11
C ILE A 60 -2.69 -14.20 -1.09
N ASP A 61 -3.01 -15.49 -1.26
CA ASP A 61 -3.85 -16.23 -0.33
C ASP A 61 -2.98 -17.12 0.55
N SER A 62 -2.70 -16.65 1.77
CA SER A 62 -1.87 -17.38 2.74
C SER A 62 -2.13 -16.87 4.15
N SER A 63 -2.22 -17.81 5.11
CA SER A 63 -2.33 -17.50 6.54
C SER A 63 -1.12 -16.72 7.09
N GLU A 64 0.00 -16.71 6.40
CA GLU A 64 1.15 -15.88 6.74
C GLU A 64 0.86 -14.39 6.69
N PHE A 65 -0.25 -14.00 6.02
CA PHE A 65 -0.71 -12.63 5.86
C PHE A 65 -2.04 -12.32 6.57
N ASP A 66 -2.50 -13.18 7.48
CA ASP A 66 -3.67 -12.88 8.33
C ASP A 66 -3.43 -11.64 9.20
N ASN A 67 -2.20 -11.49 9.65
CA ASN A 67 -1.70 -10.28 10.28
C ASN A 67 -0.52 -9.78 9.47
N ILE A 68 -0.70 -8.63 8.84
CA ILE A 68 0.33 -8.06 7.96
C ILE A 68 1.53 -7.60 8.79
N LEU A 69 2.63 -8.34 8.66
CA LEU A 69 3.93 -7.97 9.18
C LEU A 69 4.74 -7.28 8.07
N ALA A 70 5.40 -6.18 8.41
CA ALA A 70 6.14 -5.39 7.43
C ALA A 70 7.25 -6.19 6.76
N GLU A 71 7.92 -7.04 7.51
CA GLU A 71 9.00 -7.90 7.00
C GLU A 71 8.50 -8.82 5.90
N LYS A 72 7.40 -9.54 6.15
CA LYS A 72 6.83 -10.51 5.21
C LYS A 72 6.33 -9.82 3.93
N LEU A 73 5.57 -8.72 4.09
CA LEU A 73 5.05 -7.99 2.95
C LEU A 73 6.16 -7.34 2.13
N THR A 74 7.20 -6.81 2.79
CA THR A 74 8.34 -6.20 2.10
C THR A 74 9.10 -7.24 1.29
N ASP A 75 9.27 -8.47 1.78
CA ASP A 75 9.96 -9.54 1.05
C ASP A 75 9.21 -9.88 -0.25
N VAL A 76 7.88 -9.92 -0.21
CA VAL A 76 7.05 -10.12 -1.41
C VAL A 76 7.25 -8.97 -2.40
N LEU A 77 7.13 -7.72 -1.94
CA LEU A 77 7.29 -6.54 -2.79
C LEU A 77 8.69 -6.48 -3.41
N ASN A 78 9.72 -6.80 -2.62
CA ASN A 78 11.10 -6.85 -3.09
C ASN A 78 11.32 -7.96 -4.13
N GLY A 79 10.71 -9.14 -3.95
CA GLY A 79 10.76 -10.24 -4.92
C GLY A 79 10.10 -9.91 -6.26
N MET A 80 9.22 -8.91 -6.29
CA MET A 80 8.55 -8.42 -7.50
C MET A 80 9.22 -7.18 -8.09
N SER A 81 10.30 -6.70 -7.50
CA SER A 81 10.88 -5.39 -7.81
C SER A 81 11.29 -5.20 -9.27
N ASP A 82 11.70 -6.26 -9.96
CA ASP A 82 12.12 -6.17 -11.37
C ASP A 82 10.95 -5.88 -12.34
N GLN A 83 9.71 -6.10 -11.90
CA GLN A 83 8.52 -5.96 -12.74
C GLN A 83 7.87 -4.57 -12.64
N TYR A 84 8.27 -3.75 -11.65
CA TYR A 84 7.61 -2.48 -11.34
C TYR A 84 8.58 -1.32 -11.24
N ASP A 85 8.13 -0.16 -11.72
CA ASP A 85 8.86 1.10 -11.63
C ASP A 85 8.46 1.88 -10.36
N TYR A 86 7.20 1.71 -9.92
CA TYR A 86 6.64 2.41 -8.78
C TYR A 86 6.04 1.43 -7.78
N PHE A 87 6.30 1.68 -6.50
CA PHE A 87 5.69 1.00 -5.36
C PHE A 87 4.95 2.01 -4.51
N LEU A 88 3.65 1.84 -4.36
CA LEU A 88 2.82 2.77 -3.62
C LEU A 88 1.99 2.06 -2.54
N ALA A 89 1.75 2.76 -1.45
CA ALA A 89 0.77 2.39 -0.43
C ALA A 89 0.12 3.64 0.16
N ALA A 90 -1.05 3.48 0.76
CA ALA A 90 -1.62 4.53 1.59
C ALA A 90 -0.68 4.86 2.77
N ALA A 91 -0.64 6.12 3.20
CA ALA A 91 0.16 6.56 4.35
C ALA A 91 -0.50 6.18 5.68
N THR A 92 -0.89 4.92 5.81
CA THR A 92 -1.40 4.26 7.03
C THR A 92 -0.23 3.81 7.91
N THR A 93 -0.54 3.21 9.06
CA THR A 93 0.47 2.55 9.90
C THR A 93 1.19 1.43 9.16
N THR A 94 0.48 0.63 8.36
CA THR A 94 1.05 -0.43 7.54
C THR A 94 1.94 0.12 6.44
N GLY A 95 1.43 1.05 5.62
CA GLY A 95 2.22 1.64 4.54
C GLY A 95 3.47 2.38 5.03
N LYS A 96 3.38 3.08 6.17
CA LYS A 96 4.51 3.75 6.82
C LYS A 96 5.54 2.81 7.43
N ASN A 97 5.18 1.55 7.66
CA ASN A 97 6.10 0.52 8.15
C ASN A 97 6.76 -0.26 7.00
N VAL A 98 5.98 -0.59 5.96
CA VAL A 98 6.42 -1.40 4.82
C VAL A 98 7.30 -0.62 3.84
N MET A 99 6.85 0.57 3.41
CA MET A 99 7.52 1.30 2.32
C MET A 99 8.94 1.78 2.66
N PRO A 100 9.27 2.27 3.87
CA PRO A 100 10.65 2.62 4.22
C PRO A 100 11.59 1.42 4.20
N ARG A 101 11.09 0.24 4.63
CA ARG A 101 11.85 -1.00 4.58
C ARG A 101 12.10 -1.43 3.14
N LEU A 102 11.08 -1.37 2.28
CA LEU A 102 11.23 -1.67 0.86
C LEU A 102 12.25 -0.75 0.19
N SER A 103 12.18 0.56 0.45
CA SER A 103 13.11 1.52 -0.14
C SER A 103 14.56 1.24 0.27
N ALA A 104 14.78 0.84 1.53
CA ALA A 104 16.09 0.45 2.01
C ALA A 104 16.63 -0.82 1.33
N LEU A 105 15.79 -1.82 1.07
CA LEU A 105 16.17 -3.03 0.35
C LEU A 105 16.47 -2.77 -1.13
N LEU A 106 15.78 -1.81 -1.73
CA LEU A 106 15.98 -1.41 -3.14
C LEU A 106 17.10 -0.37 -3.31
N ASP A 107 17.71 0.11 -2.21
CA ASP A 107 18.70 1.19 -2.20
C ASP A 107 18.22 2.46 -2.91
N VAL A 108 16.97 2.86 -2.65
CA VAL A 108 16.34 4.07 -3.20
C VAL A 108 15.74 4.94 -2.10
N SER A 109 15.49 6.20 -2.41
CA SER A 109 14.86 7.14 -1.48
C SER A 109 13.33 6.98 -1.48
N GLN A 110 12.73 6.88 -0.29
CA GLN A 110 11.28 6.94 -0.17
C GLN A 110 10.78 8.40 -0.19
N ILE A 111 9.71 8.67 -0.95
CA ILE A 111 8.98 9.93 -0.86
C ILE A 111 7.68 9.67 -0.09
N SER A 112 7.61 10.21 1.12
CA SER A 112 6.50 9.94 2.03
C SER A 112 5.39 10.99 1.95
N GLU A 113 4.15 10.51 2.10
CA GLU A 113 2.94 11.33 2.22
C GLU A 113 2.72 12.32 1.07
N ILE A 114 2.88 11.86 -0.17
CA ILE A 114 2.60 12.70 -1.33
C ILE A 114 1.13 13.15 -1.36
N ILE A 115 0.90 14.37 -1.82
CA ILE A 115 -0.41 14.99 -1.95
C ILE A 115 -0.79 15.33 -3.39
N ALA A 116 0.18 15.30 -4.30
CA ALA A 116 -0.04 15.42 -5.75
C ALA A 116 1.15 14.87 -6.53
N ILE A 117 0.93 14.62 -7.82
CA ILE A 117 1.90 14.14 -8.80
C ILE A 117 2.00 15.20 -9.89
N GLU A 118 3.21 15.72 -10.16
CA GLU A 118 3.48 16.70 -11.22
C GLU A 118 4.15 16.06 -12.43
N GLY A 119 4.69 14.87 -12.28
CA GLY A 119 5.37 14.15 -13.35
C GLY A 119 5.84 12.78 -12.91
N PRO A 120 6.51 12.02 -13.79
CA PRO A 120 6.92 10.66 -13.50
C PRO A 120 7.98 10.54 -12.38
N ASP A 121 8.66 11.62 -12.09
CA ASP A 121 9.73 11.70 -11.08
C ASP A 121 9.52 12.83 -10.06
N THR A 122 8.41 13.58 -10.19
CA THR A 122 8.18 14.82 -9.45
C THR A 122 6.87 14.76 -8.68
N PHE A 123 6.96 14.93 -7.36
CA PHE A 123 5.87 14.76 -6.43
C PHE A 123 5.76 15.93 -5.46
N ILE A 124 4.53 16.25 -5.05
CA ILE A 124 4.28 17.29 -4.03
C ILE A 124 3.99 16.60 -2.69
N ARG A 125 4.60 17.10 -1.64
CA ARG A 125 4.33 16.67 -0.26
C ARG A 125 4.30 17.85 0.70
N THR A 126 3.66 17.65 1.84
CA THR A 126 3.76 18.60 2.95
C THR A 126 4.95 18.29 3.84
N ILE A 127 5.56 19.34 4.37
CA ILE A 127 6.65 19.27 5.36
C ILE A 127 6.32 20.19 6.55
N TYR A 128 7.11 20.12 7.63
CA TYR A 128 6.89 20.91 8.85
C TYR A 128 5.47 20.77 9.39
N ALA A 129 5.00 19.53 9.56
CA ALA A 129 3.65 19.22 10.04
C ALA A 129 2.51 19.89 9.22
N GLY A 130 2.72 20.06 7.89
CA GLY A 130 1.74 20.67 6.99
C GLY A 130 1.87 22.18 6.78
N ASN A 131 2.82 22.83 7.45
CA ASN A 131 3.00 24.28 7.33
C ASN A 131 3.73 24.73 6.05
N ALA A 132 4.35 23.82 5.34
CA ALA A 132 5.00 24.10 4.07
C ALA A 132 4.73 22.98 3.06
N ILE A 133 4.78 23.34 1.79
CA ILE A 133 4.65 22.40 0.65
C ILE A 133 6.01 22.35 -0.04
N ALA A 134 6.46 21.14 -0.34
CA ALA A 134 7.70 20.90 -1.08
C ALA A 134 7.38 20.10 -2.36
N THR A 135 7.94 20.55 -3.48
CA THR A 135 8.06 19.75 -4.69
C THR A 135 9.36 18.95 -4.59
N VAL A 136 9.26 17.63 -4.69
CA VAL A 136 10.39 16.70 -4.57
C VAL A 136 10.55 15.98 -5.89
N GLN A 137 11.74 16.01 -6.45
CA GLN A 137 12.12 15.24 -7.64
C GLN A 137 13.12 14.16 -7.25
N THR A 138 12.95 12.95 -7.78
CA THR A 138 13.89 11.84 -7.59
C THR A 138 14.46 11.36 -8.92
N SER A 139 15.76 11.06 -8.92
CA SER A 139 16.46 10.42 -10.03
C SER A 139 16.55 8.90 -9.90
N ASP A 140 16.01 8.33 -8.81
CA ASP A 140 16.07 6.90 -8.56
C ASP A 140 15.32 6.12 -9.67
N ALA A 141 15.83 4.96 -10.04
CA ALA A 141 15.22 4.14 -11.08
C ALA A 141 13.82 3.63 -10.65
N LYS A 142 13.69 3.28 -9.38
CA LYS A 142 12.41 2.84 -8.77
C LYS A 142 11.91 3.89 -7.77
N LYS A 143 10.61 4.14 -7.76
CA LYS A 143 9.97 5.12 -6.89
C LYS A 143 9.19 4.41 -5.80
N VAL A 144 9.50 4.66 -4.55
CA VAL A 144 8.78 4.11 -3.39
C VAL A 144 8.05 5.25 -2.70
N LEU A 145 6.72 5.19 -2.70
CA LEU A 145 5.87 6.30 -2.31
C LEU A 145 4.86 5.88 -1.23
N THR A 146 4.63 6.72 -0.24
CA THR A 146 3.38 6.66 0.52
C THR A 146 2.50 7.83 0.15
N VAL A 147 1.20 7.57 -0.04
CA VAL A 147 0.21 8.52 -0.51
C VAL A 147 -0.66 8.98 0.66
N ARG A 148 -0.87 10.27 0.82
CA ARG A 148 -1.78 10.83 1.81
C ARG A 148 -3.24 10.64 1.34
N PRO A 149 -4.05 9.76 1.98
CA PRO A 149 -5.39 9.45 1.48
C PRO A 149 -6.33 10.66 1.40
N THR A 150 -6.17 11.61 2.32
CA THR A 150 -7.03 12.80 2.38
C THR A 150 -6.81 13.80 1.25
N ALA A 151 -5.74 13.64 0.47
CA ALA A 151 -5.42 14.53 -0.66
C ALA A 151 -6.04 14.06 -1.98
N PHE A 152 -6.51 12.83 -2.05
CA PHE A 152 -7.05 12.21 -3.26
C PHE A 152 -8.52 11.83 -3.08
N LYS A 153 -9.27 11.83 -4.17
CA LYS A 153 -10.63 11.28 -4.18
C LYS A 153 -10.57 9.76 -4.23
N ALA A 154 -11.53 9.10 -3.61
CA ALA A 154 -11.63 7.65 -3.70
C ALA A 154 -11.91 7.22 -5.15
N SER A 155 -11.18 6.21 -5.63
CA SER A 155 -11.51 5.53 -6.88
C SER A 155 -12.86 4.83 -6.74
N GLU A 156 -13.62 4.85 -7.82
CA GLU A 156 -14.93 4.20 -7.87
C GLU A 156 -14.77 2.69 -7.97
N ILE A 157 -15.69 1.96 -7.36
CA ILE A 157 -15.83 0.52 -7.56
C ILE A 157 -16.83 0.30 -8.69
N GLY A 158 -16.33 -0.16 -9.82
CA GLY A 158 -17.12 -0.41 -11.02
C GLY A 158 -17.86 -1.73 -10.99
N THR A 159 -18.38 -2.13 -12.14
CA THR A 159 -19.05 -3.42 -12.35
C THR A 159 -18.15 -4.46 -12.99
N GLU A 160 -17.14 -4.04 -13.74
CA GLU A 160 -16.18 -4.89 -14.42
C GLU A 160 -14.98 -5.19 -13.52
N SER A 161 -14.53 -6.44 -13.56
CA SER A 161 -13.37 -6.89 -12.80
C SER A 161 -12.14 -6.92 -13.70
N CYS A 162 -11.00 -6.44 -13.19
CA CYS A 162 -9.71 -6.62 -13.84
C CYS A 162 -9.23 -8.09 -13.74
N GLU A 163 -8.14 -8.41 -14.42
CA GLU A 163 -7.48 -9.72 -14.31
C GLU A 163 -7.01 -9.94 -12.86
N ILE A 164 -7.36 -11.11 -12.28
CA ILE A 164 -6.88 -11.55 -10.97
C ILE A 164 -5.83 -12.64 -11.16
N SER A 165 -4.62 -12.40 -10.65
CA SER A 165 -3.52 -13.36 -10.65
C SER A 165 -3.22 -13.80 -9.22
N LYS A 166 -3.48 -15.07 -8.92
CA LYS A 166 -3.14 -15.64 -7.61
C LYS A 166 -1.69 -16.09 -7.62
N ILE A 167 -0.94 -15.65 -6.63
CA ILE A 167 0.45 -16.05 -6.43
C ILE A 167 0.66 -16.64 -5.03
N SER A 168 1.60 -17.57 -4.94
CA SER A 168 2.06 -18.08 -3.65
C SER A 168 3.35 -17.34 -3.28
N PRO A 169 3.46 -16.78 -2.08
CA PRO A 169 4.66 -16.08 -1.67
C PRO A 169 5.81 -17.07 -1.49
N GLU A 170 6.99 -16.70 -1.99
CA GLU A 170 8.22 -17.47 -1.83
C GLU A 170 9.22 -16.67 -0.97
N ASN A 171 10.08 -17.38 -0.22
CA ASN A 171 11.16 -16.78 0.55
C ASN A 171 10.73 -15.70 1.57
N ILE A 172 9.65 -15.96 2.30
CA ILE A 172 9.15 -15.05 3.33
C ILE A 172 10.03 -15.15 4.58
N SER A 173 10.43 -14.00 5.10
CA SER A 173 11.18 -13.88 6.34
C SER A 173 10.41 -14.41 7.56
N SER A 174 11.13 -15.09 8.45
CA SER A 174 10.65 -15.54 9.77
C SER A 174 11.26 -14.76 10.93
N ILE A 175 11.82 -13.57 10.68
CA ILE A 175 12.49 -12.76 11.71
C ILE A 175 11.53 -12.11 12.71
N SER A 176 10.25 -12.03 12.36
CA SER A 176 9.18 -11.51 13.23
C SER A 176 7.97 -12.42 13.20
N GLU A 177 7.25 -12.45 14.32
CA GLU A 177 6.06 -13.27 14.53
C GLU A 177 4.96 -12.40 15.16
N TYR A 178 3.72 -12.59 14.70
CA TYR A 178 2.56 -12.00 15.35
C TYR A 178 2.17 -12.83 16.57
N VAL A 179 2.14 -12.20 17.73
CA VAL A 179 1.74 -12.87 18.99
C VAL A 179 0.31 -12.50 19.35
N CYS A 180 0.03 -11.22 19.51
CA CYS A 180 -1.32 -10.72 19.82
C CYS A 180 -1.39 -9.20 19.64
N LEU A 181 -2.63 -8.69 19.58
CA LEU A 181 -2.91 -7.26 19.68
C LEU A 181 -3.41 -6.96 21.07
N LEU A 182 -2.68 -6.12 21.82
CA LEU A 182 -3.11 -5.64 23.12
C LEU A 182 -3.80 -4.29 22.95
N TYR A 183 -5.06 -4.23 23.35
CA TYR A 183 -5.76 -2.97 23.51
C TYR A 183 -5.51 -2.44 24.91
N THR A 184 -5.08 -1.19 25.04
CA THR A 184 -5.17 -0.49 26.31
C THR A 184 -6.65 -0.19 26.56
N SER A 185 -7.26 -0.83 27.57
CA SER A 185 -8.55 -0.38 28.09
C SER A 185 -8.37 1.09 28.50
N ASP A 186 -9.41 1.88 28.24
CA ASP A 186 -9.39 3.31 28.56
C ASP A 186 -9.06 3.50 30.03
N ALA A 187 -7.93 4.16 30.32
CA ALA A 187 -7.46 4.39 31.70
C ALA A 187 -8.45 5.21 32.55
N ALA A 188 -9.52 5.75 31.95
CA ALA A 188 -10.61 6.44 32.63
C ALA A 188 -11.52 5.48 33.41
N ASP A 189 -11.59 4.19 33.08
CA ASP A 189 -12.45 3.21 33.77
C ASP A 189 -11.80 2.60 35.02
N GLU A 190 -10.52 2.82 35.30
CA GLU A 190 -9.82 2.27 36.47
C GLU A 190 -9.83 3.17 37.71
N THR A 191 -10.45 4.34 37.67
CA THR A 191 -10.46 5.28 38.81
C THR A 191 -11.65 5.12 39.76
N GLU A 192 -12.54 4.16 39.56
CA GLU A 192 -13.65 3.81 40.50
C GLU A 192 -13.46 2.40 41.10
N ARG A 193 -12.41 2.22 41.92
CA ARG A 193 -12.33 1.15 42.90
C ARG A 193 -11.64 1.62 44.18
#